data_8dd0a8fd37a8339d5a671dec72785a88
#
_entry.id   8dd0a8fd37a8339d5a671dec72785a88
#
_cell.length_a   1.000
_cell.length_b   1.000
_cell.length_c   1.000
_cell.angle_alpha   90.00
_cell.angle_beta   90.00
_cell.angle_gamma   90.00
#
_symmetry.space_group_name_H-M   'P 1'
#
loop_
_entity.id
_entity.type
_entity.pdbx_description
1 polymer ?
#
loop_
_entity_poly.entity_id
_entity_poly.type
_entity_poly.pdbx_seq_one_letter_code
_entity_poly.pdbx_strand_id
1 'polypeptide(L)'
;MPSCEFWTDFFDLDDNAERHAESLRHAALAARQMRPDWPLQLTPYVLSAAQVDTQGKMLGQLNKAILSLPEVLFDGDMAAFADTLGFDGEACAKMLEAAGSGGILPSRWDMMVRAGHWQAMEVNFGGALGGLNGDSLHRIYDQIQKAGAEPLDGWFSTGAAIAAALREGTTGPLPPIYVVDDSAALAQSPLTANSVAAVLAAHLQCEVPVIGHRDLWHEVERVRTGLLTYELFTLRDTLRDPVYYDYFELCQSGRVLRGVDLRCDLFMSKAIFALLHRAVERQLFDAELCSVIRSVIPPTYLLNPSSLAHAQSRNRAEWVLKQANGYGGTGVFCGWEWSENEWQDLISEAAKPDGKLGQCVLQHRVHGEDWESTTLMPDGTWIEHGGPQVLGAFVINGGFCGANTRQAVDGGAVVNTTRQASVGVLRTRKI
;
A
#
# COMPACT_ATOMS: atom_id res chain seq x y z
N MET A 1 -25.50 10.03 -4.31
CA MET A 1 -25.02 9.58 -2.99
C MET A 1 -26.00 8.55 -2.48
N PRO A 2 -25.58 7.39 -2.02
CA PRO A 2 -26.42 6.57 -1.17
C PRO A 2 -26.58 7.36 0.14
N SER A 3 -27.80 7.68 0.47
CA SER A 3 -28.14 8.41 1.71
C SER A 3 -27.88 7.51 2.93
N CYS A 4 -27.83 8.09 4.11
CA CYS A 4 -27.75 7.36 5.40
C CYS A 4 -28.85 6.29 5.52
N GLU A 5 -30.02 6.49 4.88
CA GLU A 5 -31.12 5.53 4.75
C GLU A 5 -30.69 4.18 4.10
N PHE A 6 -29.69 4.21 3.20
CA PHE A 6 -29.16 3.00 2.56
C PHE A 6 -28.52 2.03 3.56
N TRP A 7 -27.86 2.54 4.59
CA TRP A 7 -27.16 1.72 5.59
C TRP A 7 -28.09 1.13 6.62
N THR A 8 -29.18 1.82 6.95
CA THR A 8 -30.22 1.27 7.84
C THR A 8 -30.93 0.06 7.23
N ASP A 9 -30.88 -0.08 5.90
CA ASP A 9 -31.43 -1.26 5.21
C ASP A 9 -30.49 -2.48 5.26
N PHE A 10 -29.18 -2.28 5.45
CA PHE A 10 -28.19 -3.36 5.45
C PHE A 10 -27.72 -3.76 6.85
N PHE A 11 -27.69 -2.85 7.80
CA PHE A 11 -27.17 -3.08 9.15
C PHE A 11 -28.21 -2.73 10.18
N ASP A 12 -28.46 -3.63 11.11
CA ASP A 12 -29.29 -3.38 12.27
C ASP A 12 -28.41 -2.66 13.30
N LEU A 13 -28.41 -1.31 13.28
CA LEU A 13 -27.66 -0.46 14.20
C LEU A 13 -28.46 -0.21 15.49
N ASP A 14 -29.18 -1.21 15.99
CA ASP A 14 -29.84 -1.18 17.29
C ASP A 14 -28.86 -1.56 18.43
N ASP A 15 -29.35 -1.59 19.69
CA ASP A 15 -28.57 -1.94 20.89
C ASP A 15 -27.84 -3.31 20.80
N ASN A 16 -28.20 -4.20 19.85
CA ASN A 16 -27.52 -5.46 19.57
C ASN A 16 -26.29 -5.25 18.68
N ALA A 17 -26.31 -4.25 17.80
CA ALA A 17 -25.16 -3.91 16.93
C ALA A 17 -23.97 -3.43 17.77
N GLU A 18 -24.22 -2.70 18.87
CA GLU A 18 -23.18 -2.24 19.78
C GLU A 18 -22.42 -3.43 20.41
N ARG A 19 -23.14 -4.39 20.98
CA ARG A 19 -22.55 -5.62 21.54
C ARG A 19 -21.87 -6.49 20.50
N HIS A 20 -22.41 -6.51 19.28
CA HIS A 20 -21.81 -7.24 18.16
C HIS A 20 -20.50 -6.58 17.72
N ALA A 21 -20.47 -5.26 17.57
CA ALA A 21 -19.28 -4.54 17.18
C ALA A 21 -18.14 -4.67 18.19
N GLU A 22 -18.46 -4.61 19.50
CA GLU A 22 -17.49 -4.89 20.56
C GLU A 22 -16.95 -6.32 20.49
N SER A 23 -17.83 -7.31 20.30
CA SER A 23 -17.44 -8.71 20.14
C SER A 23 -16.50 -8.90 18.95
N LEU A 24 -16.80 -8.25 17.84
CA LEU A 24 -16.01 -8.33 16.59
C LEU A 24 -14.66 -7.65 16.74
N ARG A 25 -14.63 -6.50 17.41
CA ARG A 25 -13.37 -5.83 17.75
C ARG A 25 -12.51 -6.72 18.64
N HIS A 26 -13.09 -7.32 19.68
CA HIS A 26 -12.38 -8.28 20.52
C HIS A 26 -11.83 -9.46 19.73
N ALA A 27 -12.61 -10.00 18.78
CA ALA A 27 -12.15 -11.07 17.90
C ALA A 27 -11.00 -10.63 16.99
N ALA A 28 -11.06 -9.43 16.40
CA ALA A 28 -10.00 -8.89 15.54
C ALA A 28 -8.72 -8.59 16.33
N LEU A 29 -8.84 -8.11 17.57
CA LEU A 29 -7.71 -7.89 18.48
C LEU A 29 -7.09 -9.22 18.92
N ALA A 30 -7.92 -10.21 19.29
CA ALA A 30 -7.47 -11.54 19.69
C ALA A 30 -6.75 -12.26 18.55
N ALA A 31 -7.21 -12.07 17.31
CA ALA A 31 -6.56 -12.59 16.10
C ALA A 31 -5.31 -11.81 15.69
N ARG A 32 -4.90 -10.79 16.45
CA ARG A 32 -3.76 -9.90 16.15
C ARG A 32 -3.83 -9.21 14.77
N GLN A 33 -5.04 -9.04 14.26
CA GLN A 33 -5.28 -8.50 12.93
C GLN A 33 -5.66 -7.02 12.95
N MET A 34 -5.80 -6.43 14.13
CA MET A 34 -6.13 -5.04 14.35
C MET A 34 -5.30 -4.49 15.50
N ARG A 35 -4.92 -3.21 15.40
CA ARG A 35 -4.32 -2.51 16.53
C ARG A 35 -5.40 -2.00 17.49
N PRO A 36 -5.14 -2.00 18.81
CA PRO A 36 -6.13 -1.55 19.79
C PRO A 36 -6.54 -0.08 19.64
N ASP A 37 -5.65 0.73 19.08
CA ASP A 37 -5.79 2.17 18.86
C ASP A 37 -6.45 2.56 17.53
N TRP A 38 -6.85 1.59 16.70
CA TRP A 38 -7.49 1.88 15.41
C TRP A 38 -9.01 1.99 15.53
N PRO A 39 -9.62 3.09 15.07
CA PRO A 39 -11.06 3.18 14.88
C PRO A 39 -11.51 2.23 13.77
N LEU A 40 -12.66 1.57 13.95
CA LEU A 40 -13.21 0.59 13.00
C LEU A 40 -14.44 1.15 12.31
N GLN A 41 -14.41 1.23 10.97
CA GLN A 41 -15.62 1.50 10.19
C GLN A 41 -16.58 0.33 10.33
N LEU A 42 -17.84 0.62 10.66
CA LEU A 42 -18.89 -0.40 10.76
C LEU A 42 -19.68 -0.54 9.46
N THR A 43 -19.58 0.46 8.59
CA THR A 43 -20.17 0.48 7.26
C THR A 43 -19.09 0.23 6.22
N PRO A 44 -19.15 -0.89 5.46
CA PRO A 44 -18.18 -1.13 4.38
C PRO A 44 -18.38 -0.11 3.26
N TYR A 45 -17.30 0.22 2.55
CA TYR A 45 -17.39 1.00 1.34
C TYR A 45 -17.88 0.12 0.18
N VAL A 46 -19.03 0.45 -0.41
CA VAL A 46 -19.67 -0.42 -1.42
C VAL A 46 -19.65 0.23 -2.79
N LEU A 47 -19.11 -0.49 -3.77
CA LEU A 47 -19.12 -0.10 -5.19
C LEU A 47 -19.79 -1.19 -6.04
N SER A 48 -20.17 -0.86 -7.30
CA SER A 48 -20.66 -1.88 -8.21
C SER A 48 -19.54 -2.85 -8.60
N ALA A 49 -19.86 -4.13 -8.74
CA ALA A 49 -18.91 -5.16 -9.17
C ALA A 49 -18.27 -4.82 -10.53
N ALA A 50 -19.05 -4.24 -11.47
CA ALA A 50 -18.55 -3.82 -12.77
C ALA A 50 -17.53 -2.67 -12.69
N GLN A 51 -17.75 -1.70 -11.79
CA GLN A 51 -16.79 -0.62 -11.56
C GLN A 51 -15.48 -1.17 -11.00
N VAL A 52 -15.55 -2.03 -9.97
CA VAL A 52 -14.37 -2.63 -9.35
C VAL A 52 -13.59 -3.50 -10.35
N ASP A 53 -14.25 -4.29 -11.18
CA ASP A 53 -13.60 -5.09 -12.23
C ASP A 53 -12.86 -4.19 -13.24
N THR A 54 -13.52 -3.14 -13.73
CA THR A 54 -12.92 -2.21 -14.69
C THR A 54 -11.70 -1.50 -14.09
N GLN A 55 -11.84 -0.92 -12.91
CA GLN A 55 -10.76 -0.20 -12.24
C GLN A 55 -9.62 -1.14 -11.81
N GLY A 56 -9.96 -2.35 -11.35
CA GLY A 56 -8.97 -3.37 -11.01
C GLY A 56 -8.10 -3.80 -12.19
N LYS A 57 -8.68 -3.92 -13.40
CA LYS A 57 -7.93 -4.18 -14.64
C LYS A 57 -6.98 -3.05 -14.98
N MET A 58 -7.43 -1.79 -14.86
CA MET A 58 -6.57 -0.61 -15.05
C MET A 58 -5.39 -0.60 -14.07
N LEU A 59 -5.62 -0.92 -12.79
CA LEU A 59 -4.52 -1.03 -11.81
C LEU A 59 -3.53 -2.13 -12.17
N GLY A 60 -3.99 -3.26 -12.69
CA GLY A 60 -3.12 -4.33 -13.19
C GLY A 60 -2.23 -3.87 -14.34
N GLN A 61 -2.77 -3.09 -15.31
CA GLN A 61 -2.00 -2.48 -16.41
C GLN A 61 -0.97 -1.48 -15.87
N LEU A 62 -1.38 -0.60 -14.96
CA LEU A 62 -0.49 0.39 -14.34
C LEU A 62 0.63 -0.27 -13.53
N ASN A 63 0.34 -1.34 -12.81
CA ASN A 63 1.35 -2.09 -12.06
C ASN A 63 2.43 -2.63 -13.01
N LYS A 64 2.03 -3.23 -14.15
CA LYS A 64 2.96 -3.68 -15.19
C LYS A 64 3.76 -2.53 -15.80
N ALA A 65 3.12 -1.39 -16.05
CA ALA A 65 3.80 -0.19 -16.56
C ALA A 65 4.88 0.30 -15.59
N ILE A 66 4.59 0.37 -14.29
CA ILE A 66 5.59 0.74 -13.26
C ILE A 66 6.78 -0.23 -13.29
N LEU A 67 6.52 -1.53 -13.29
CA LEU A 67 7.57 -2.55 -13.27
C LEU A 67 8.44 -2.54 -14.54
N SER A 68 7.94 -2.01 -15.65
CA SER A 68 8.69 -1.86 -16.91
C SER A 68 9.51 -0.57 -16.99
N LEU A 69 9.35 0.40 -16.08
CA LEU A 69 10.04 1.70 -16.15
C LEU A 69 11.56 1.61 -16.20
N PRO A 70 12.24 0.71 -15.47
CA PRO A 70 13.70 0.56 -15.57
C PRO A 70 14.12 0.24 -17.00
N GLU A 71 13.42 -0.68 -17.66
CA GLU A 71 13.73 -1.06 -19.06
C GLU A 71 13.37 0.05 -20.02
N VAL A 72 12.16 0.60 -19.91
CA VAL A 72 11.60 1.54 -20.90
C VAL A 72 12.29 2.92 -20.88
N LEU A 73 12.71 3.40 -19.71
CA LEU A 73 13.30 4.74 -19.55
C LEU A 73 14.81 4.74 -19.35
N PHE A 74 15.40 3.61 -18.95
CA PHE A 74 16.78 3.52 -18.50
C PHE A 74 17.54 2.34 -19.12
N ASP A 75 16.96 1.67 -20.13
CA ASP A 75 17.58 0.51 -20.81
C ASP A 75 18.04 -0.59 -19.84
N GLY A 76 17.31 -0.78 -18.73
CA GLY A 76 17.62 -1.73 -17.67
C GLY A 76 18.68 -1.26 -16.66
N ASP A 77 19.23 -0.06 -16.80
CA ASP A 77 20.20 0.49 -15.86
C ASP A 77 19.53 0.83 -14.50
N MET A 78 19.63 -0.11 -13.57
CA MET A 78 19.07 0.01 -12.23
C MET A 78 19.75 1.08 -11.39
N ALA A 79 21.03 1.40 -11.64
CA ALA A 79 21.72 2.49 -10.92
C ALA A 79 21.14 3.84 -11.34
N ALA A 80 21.04 4.10 -12.64
CA ALA A 80 20.44 5.33 -13.17
C ALA A 80 18.95 5.47 -12.77
N PHE A 81 18.21 4.36 -12.74
CA PHE A 81 16.83 4.33 -12.26
C PHE A 81 16.75 4.73 -10.80
N ALA A 82 17.54 4.11 -9.90
CA ALA A 82 17.56 4.38 -8.48
C ALA A 82 18.00 5.83 -8.18
N ASP A 83 19.03 6.35 -8.86
CA ASP A 83 19.47 7.76 -8.75
C ASP A 83 18.33 8.74 -9.10
N THR A 84 17.60 8.45 -10.17
CA THR A 84 16.44 9.27 -10.59
C THR A 84 15.33 9.25 -9.52
N LEU A 85 15.23 8.21 -8.71
CA LEU A 85 14.29 8.11 -7.59
C LEU A 85 14.82 8.69 -6.27
N GLY A 86 16.05 9.23 -6.26
CA GLY A 86 16.68 9.85 -5.09
C GLY A 86 17.32 8.86 -4.12
N PHE A 87 17.72 7.69 -4.62
CA PHE A 87 18.56 6.73 -3.89
C PHE A 87 20.03 6.88 -4.30
N ASP A 88 20.93 6.22 -3.60
CA ASP A 88 22.30 5.98 -4.05
C ASP A 88 22.26 4.84 -5.08
N GLY A 89 22.32 5.18 -6.37
CA GLY A 89 22.14 4.24 -7.46
C GLY A 89 23.18 3.12 -7.48
N GLU A 90 24.44 3.43 -7.24
CA GLU A 90 25.53 2.44 -7.24
C GLU A 90 25.37 1.46 -6.06
N ALA A 91 25.07 1.96 -4.86
CA ALA A 91 24.81 1.12 -3.71
C ALA A 91 23.57 0.25 -3.89
N CYS A 92 22.48 0.79 -4.44
CA CYS A 92 21.27 0.04 -4.77
C CYS A 92 21.53 -1.07 -5.79
N ALA A 93 22.22 -0.75 -6.89
CA ALA A 93 22.52 -1.74 -7.93
C ALA A 93 23.37 -2.90 -7.40
N LYS A 94 24.41 -2.63 -6.61
CA LYS A 94 25.23 -3.65 -5.96
C LYS A 94 24.41 -4.55 -5.01
N MET A 95 23.52 -3.93 -4.22
CA MET A 95 22.68 -4.68 -3.28
C MET A 95 21.67 -5.55 -4.01
N LEU A 96 21.05 -5.04 -5.09
CA LEU A 96 20.13 -5.81 -5.93
C LEU A 96 20.83 -6.95 -6.66
N GLU A 97 22.07 -6.76 -7.13
CA GLU A 97 22.90 -7.83 -7.70
C GLU A 97 23.18 -8.91 -6.66
N ALA A 98 23.60 -8.54 -5.45
CA ALA A 98 23.81 -9.48 -4.35
C ALA A 98 22.52 -10.21 -3.96
N ALA A 99 21.39 -9.53 -3.95
CA ALA A 99 20.11 -10.13 -3.66
C ALA A 99 19.65 -11.12 -4.76
N GLY A 100 20.06 -10.91 -6.00
CA GLY A 100 19.56 -11.67 -7.15
C GLY A 100 18.10 -11.36 -7.48
N SER A 101 17.57 -11.98 -8.53
CA SER A 101 16.15 -11.86 -8.91
C SER A 101 15.29 -12.85 -8.13
N GLY A 102 14.02 -12.50 -7.90
CA GLY A 102 13.03 -13.40 -7.33
C GLY A 102 12.13 -12.74 -6.30
N GLY A 103 11.06 -13.43 -5.96
CA GLY A 103 10.00 -12.93 -5.10
C GLY A 103 8.86 -12.25 -5.84
N ILE A 104 7.74 -12.06 -5.15
CA ILE A 104 6.58 -11.34 -5.64
C ILE A 104 6.78 -9.83 -5.44
N LEU A 105 6.02 -9.04 -6.18
CA LEU A 105 6.00 -7.57 -6.09
C LEU A 105 4.59 -7.12 -5.68
N PRO A 106 4.20 -7.38 -4.42
CA PRO A 106 2.88 -6.97 -3.95
C PRO A 106 2.80 -5.45 -3.88
N SER A 107 1.68 -4.90 -4.32
CA SER A 107 1.45 -3.46 -4.27
C SER A 107 0.10 -3.11 -3.67
N ARG A 108 0.03 -1.91 -3.05
CA ARG A 108 -1.19 -1.27 -2.60
C ARG A 108 -1.24 0.15 -3.15
N TRP A 109 -2.26 0.42 -3.91
CA TRP A 109 -2.55 1.72 -4.49
C TRP A 109 -3.46 2.51 -3.56
N ASP A 110 -3.01 3.65 -3.08
CA ASP A 110 -3.85 4.54 -2.27
C ASP A 110 -4.61 5.49 -3.20
N MET A 111 -5.92 5.22 -3.31
CA MET A 111 -6.81 5.81 -4.31
C MET A 111 -7.87 6.68 -3.66
N MET A 112 -8.31 7.73 -4.35
CA MET A 112 -9.59 8.37 -4.10
C MET A 112 -10.58 8.01 -5.20
N VAL A 113 -11.85 7.90 -4.82
CA VAL A 113 -12.95 7.58 -5.73
C VAL A 113 -13.83 8.81 -5.91
N ARG A 114 -14.15 9.15 -7.16
CA ARG A 114 -15.09 10.21 -7.51
C ARG A 114 -15.90 9.82 -8.74
N ALA A 115 -17.22 9.82 -8.60
CA ALA A 115 -18.14 9.41 -9.67
C ALA A 115 -17.76 8.06 -10.31
N GLY A 116 -17.31 7.10 -9.49
CA GLY A 116 -16.88 5.77 -9.92
C GLY A 116 -15.48 5.67 -10.56
N HIS A 117 -14.78 6.78 -10.75
CA HIS A 117 -13.40 6.82 -11.22
C HIS A 117 -12.42 6.79 -10.06
N TRP A 118 -11.37 5.98 -10.19
CA TRP A 118 -10.31 5.88 -9.19
C TRP A 118 -9.10 6.71 -9.63
N GLN A 119 -8.65 7.59 -8.74
CA GLN A 119 -7.43 8.39 -8.95
C GLN A 119 -6.40 8.07 -7.89
N ALA A 120 -5.18 7.77 -8.31
CA ALA A 120 -4.10 7.36 -7.42
C ALA A 120 -3.45 8.56 -6.74
N MET A 121 -3.26 8.47 -5.42
CA MET A 121 -2.45 9.43 -4.69
C MET A 121 -1.00 8.95 -4.54
N GLU A 122 -0.81 7.65 -4.35
CA GLU A 122 0.48 6.98 -4.26
C GLU A 122 0.33 5.48 -4.51
N VAL A 123 1.43 4.81 -4.76
CA VAL A 123 1.52 3.36 -4.77
C VAL A 123 2.60 2.91 -3.78
N ASN A 124 2.30 1.87 -3.03
CA ASN A 124 3.22 1.23 -2.09
C ASN A 124 3.53 -0.17 -2.58
N PHE A 125 4.79 -0.59 -2.56
CA PHE A 125 5.24 -1.95 -2.88
C PHE A 125 5.93 -2.55 -1.66
N GLY A 126 5.83 -3.86 -1.47
CA GLY A 126 6.58 -4.56 -0.43
C GLY A 126 5.77 -5.57 0.37
N GLY A 127 6.43 -6.30 1.24
CA GLY A 127 5.80 -7.28 2.12
C GLY A 127 5.06 -6.66 3.31
N ALA A 128 5.47 -5.49 3.77
CA ALA A 128 4.93 -4.81 4.94
C ALA A 128 3.70 -3.92 4.64
N LEU A 129 2.92 -4.24 3.60
CA LEU A 129 1.72 -3.46 3.23
C LEU A 129 0.66 -3.54 4.33
N GLY A 130 0.25 -2.40 4.85
CA GLY A 130 -0.86 -2.32 5.81
C GLY A 130 -2.20 -2.68 5.16
N GLY A 131 -3.11 -3.33 5.92
CA GLY A 131 -4.46 -3.68 5.46
C GLY A 131 -4.61 -5.10 4.92
N LEU A 132 -3.60 -5.97 5.07
CA LEU A 132 -3.69 -7.40 4.72
C LEU A 132 -4.73 -8.16 5.55
N ASN A 133 -5.17 -7.58 6.65
CA ASN A 133 -6.20 -8.10 7.55
C ASN A 133 -7.64 -7.90 7.04
N GLY A 134 -7.83 -7.50 5.80
CA GLY A 134 -9.14 -7.28 5.18
C GLY A 134 -10.10 -8.47 5.32
N ASP A 135 -9.58 -9.70 5.25
CA ASP A 135 -10.37 -10.93 5.39
C ASP A 135 -11.14 -11.00 6.71
N SER A 136 -10.54 -10.50 7.79
CA SER A 136 -11.19 -10.46 9.10
C SER A 136 -12.30 -9.42 9.15
N LEU A 137 -12.08 -8.27 8.54
CA LEU A 137 -13.11 -7.23 8.43
C LEU A 137 -14.29 -7.71 7.57
N HIS A 138 -14.04 -8.44 6.48
CA HIS A 138 -15.12 -9.04 5.69
C HIS A 138 -15.99 -10.00 6.51
N ARG A 139 -15.37 -10.86 7.33
CA ARG A 139 -16.12 -11.77 8.23
C ARG A 139 -16.95 -11.01 9.25
N ILE A 140 -16.41 -9.89 9.76
CA ILE A 140 -17.12 -9.01 10.66
C ILE A 140 -18.40 -8.50 10.01
N TYR A 141 -18.28 -7.92 8.80
CA TYR A 141 -19.45 -7.40 8.09
C TYR A 141 -20.49 -8.48 7.75
N ASP A 142 -20.06 -9.69 7.39
CA ASP A 142 -20.98 -10.81 7.15
C ASP A 142 -21.79 -11.18 8.39
N GLN A 143 -21.25 -10.97 9.59
CA GLN A 143 -21.94 -11.28 10.86
C GLN A 143 -22.89 -10.17 11.32
N ILE A 144 -22.63 -8.91 10.99
CA ILE A 144 -23.48 -7.78 11.34
C ILE A 144 -24.51 -7.42 10.27
N GLN A 145 -24.46 -8.10 9.12
CA GLN A 145 -25.43 -7.88 8.06
C GLN A 145 -26.84 -8.27 8.54
N LYS A 146 -27.81 -7.38 8.30
CA LYS A 146 -29.22 -7.58 8.67
C LYS A 146 -29.78 -8.84 8.04
N ALA A 147 -30.54 -9.62 8.81
CA ALA A 147 -31.24 -10.79 8.32
C ALA A 147 -32.24 -10.38 7.22
N GLY A 148 -32.05 -10.91 6.00
CA GLY A 148 -32.88 -10.58 4.83
C GLY A 148 -32.40 -9.41 3.98
N ALA A 149 -31.32 -8.74 4.36
CA ALA A 149 -30.65 -7.77 3.46
C ALA A 149 -30.09 -8.48 2.23
N GLU A 150 -30.06 -7.78 1.10
CA GLU A 150 -29.45 -8.29 -0.12
C GLU A 150 -27.96 -8.58 0.14
N PRO A 151 -27.47 -9.81 -0.14
CA PRO A 151 -26.09 -10.14 0.16
C PRO A 151 -25.13 -9.25 -0.63
N LEU A 152 -24.15 -8.67 0.08
CA LEU A 152 -23.04 -7.99 -0.57
C LEU A 152 -22.15 -9.05 -1.24
N ASP A 153 -21.99 -8.93 -2.56
CA ASP A 153 -21.05 -9.73 -3.33
C ASP A 153 -19.60 -9.26 -3.09
N GLY A 154 -18.65 -10.07 -3.52
CA GLY A 154 -17.25 -9.61 -3.65
C GLY A 154 -16.44 -9.68 -2.37
N TRP A 155 -16.22 -10.89 -1.93
CA TRP A 155 -15.18 -11.21 -0.97
C TRP A 155 -13.84 -11.28 -1.68
N PHE A 156 -13.01 -10.27 -1.46
CA PHE A 156 -11.64 -10.24 -1.96
C PHE A 156 -10.70 -10.60 -0.81
N SER A 157 -9.84 -11.59 -1.02
CA SER A 157 -8.84 -11.98 -0.04
C SER A 157 -7.44 -11.68 -0.54
N THR A 158 -6.87 -10.57 -0.07
CA THR A 158 -5.47 -10.22 -0.34
C THR A 158 -4.52 -11.26 0.22
N GLY A 159 -4.82 -11.81 1.40
CA GLY A 159 -4.04 -12.88 2.01
C GLY A 159 -4.01 -14.15 1.15
N ALA A 160 -5.16 -14.56 0.60
CA ALA A 160 -5.22 -15.70 -0.32
C ALA A 160 -4.42 -15.45 -1.61
N ALA A 161 -4.49 -14.23 -2.16
CA ALA A 161 -3.75 -13.87 -3.37
C ALA A 161 -2.22 -13.91 -3.15
N ILE A 162 -1.73 -13.39 -2.02
CA ILE A 162 -0.31 -13.50 -1.65
C ILE A 162 0.10 -14.96 -1.48
N ALA A 163 -0.69 -15.75 -0.74
CA ALA A 163 -0.41 -17.17 -0.52
C ALA A 163 -0.38 -17.96 -1.83
N ALA A 164 -1.27 -17.66 -2.77
CA ALA A 164 -1.27 -18.26 -4.11
C ALA A 164 -0.01 -17.87 -4.89
N ALA A 165 0.35 -16.60 -4.90
CA ALA A 165 1.54 -16.10 -5.59
C ALA A 165 2.84 -16.71 -5.05
N LEU A 166 2.95 -16.92 -3.73
CA LEU A 166 4.09 -17.60 -3.12
C LEU A 166 4.17 -19.08 -3.53
N ARG A 167 3.02 -19.78 -3.63
CA ARG A 167 2.96 -21.16 -4.12
C ARG A 167 3.36 -21.27 -5.58
N GLU A 168 2.90 -20.35 -6.42
CA GLU A 168 3.26 -20.30 -7.86
C GLU A 168 4.75 -20.07 -8.07
N GLY A 169 5.39 -19.30 -7.19
CA GLY A 169 6.85 -19.07 -7.22
C GLY A 169 7.69 -20.27 -6.75
N THR A 170 7.06 -21.34 -6.25
CA THR A 170 7.77 -22.55 -5.77
C THR A 170 7.55 -23.73 -6.69
N THR A 171 8.62 -24.48 -6.96
CA THR A 171 8.54 -25.76 -7.69
C THR A 171 8.41 -26.92 -6.69
N GLY A 172 7.27 -27.59 -6.68
CA GLY A 172 7.02 -28.73 -5.76
C GLY A 172 6.28 -28.33 -4.47
N PRO A 173 6.39 -29.14 -3.40
CA PRO A 173 5.76 -28.83 -2.12
C PRO A 173 6.31 -27.52 -1.54
N LEU A 174 5.43 -26.72 -0.93
CA LEU A 174 5.84 -25.48 -0.27
C LEU A 174 6.83 -25.78 0.87
N PRO A 175 8.04 -25.20 0.84
CA PRO A 175 8.99 -25.37 1.94
C PRO A 175 8.48 -24.66 3.20
N PRO A 176 9.05 -24.91 4.39
CA PRO A 176 8.76 -24.13 5.58
C PRO A 176 8.90 -22.65 5.29
N ILE A 177 7.89 -21.87 5.68
CA ILE A 177 7.84 -20.43 5.41
C ILE A 177 8.05 -19.63 6.71
N TYR A 178 8.79 -18.54 6.61
CA TYR A 178 9.06 -17.61 7.70
C TYR A 178 8.76 -16.19 7.27
N VAL A 179 8.14 -15.39 8.14
CA VAL A 179 8.14 -13.93 7.98
C VAL A 179 9.46 -13.40 8.55
N VAL A 180 10.21 -12.69 7.73
CA VAL A 180 11.52 -12.14 8.10
C VAL A 180 11.47 -10.62 8.07
N ASP A 181 11.92 -10.01 9.16
CA ASP A 181 12.03 -8.54 9.26
C ASP A 181 13.39 -8.12 9.82
N ASP A 182 13.68 -6.84 9.76
CA ASP A 182 14.84 -6.28 10.44
C ASP A 182 14.79 -6.58 11.95
N SER A 183 15.87 -7.11 12.50
CA SER A 183 15.92 -7.55 13.90
C SER A 183 15.68 -6.40 14.89
N ALA A 184 16.11 -5.16 14.55
CA ALA A 184 15.85 -4.00 15.38
C ALA A 184 14.39 -3.54 15.27
N ALA A 185 13.80 -3.62 14.08
CA ALA A 185 12.38 -3.32 13.87
C ALA A 185 11.49 -4.29 14.67
N LEU A 186 11.80 -5.60 14.65
CA LEU A 186 11.09 -6.61 15.44
C LEU A 186 11.22 -6.37 16.94
N ALA A 187 12.40 -6.01 17.41
CA ALA A 187 12.63 -5.68 18.83
C ALA A 187 11.82 -4.45 19.27
N GLN A 188 11.62 -3.49 18.36
CA GLN A 188 10.81 -2.31 18.62
C GLN A 188 9.31 -2.62 18.60
N SER A 189 8.82 -3.34 17.58
CA SER A 189 7.41 -3.71 17.45
C SER A 189 7.22 -4.91 16.51
N PRO A 190 6.87 -6.10 17.02
CA PRO A 190 6.60 -7.26 16.18
C PRO A 190 5.17 -7.30 15.61
N LEU A 191 4.34 -6.26 15.84
CA LEU A 191 2.90 -6.30 15.51
C LEU A 191 2.63 -6.53 14.02
N THR A 192 3.33 -5.83 13.14
CA THR A 192 3.15 -5.98 11.68
C THR A 192 3.56 -7.38 11.24
N ALA A 193 4.72 -7.85 11.67
CA ALA A 193 5.24 -9.17 11.31
C ALA A 193 4.30 -10.29 11.80
N ASN A 194 3.84 -10.21 13.05
CA ASN A 194 2.88 -11.18 13.60
C ASN A 194 1.54 -11.17 12.84
N SER A 195 1.06 -9.99 12.43
CA SER A 195 -0.18 -9.87 11.64
C SER A 195 -0.04 -10.52 10.27
N VAL A 196 1.07 -10.25 9.57
CA VAL A 196 1.36 -10.87 8.27
C VAL A 196 1.51 -12.38 8.40
N ALA A 197 2.25 -12.86 9.41
CA ALA A 197 2.42 -14.28 9.67
C ALA A 197 1.08 -14.98 9.93
N ALA A 198 0.18 -14.36 10.72
CA ALA A 198 -1.15 -14.89 10.99
C ALA A 198 -2.01 -15.00 9.72
N VAL A 199 -1.95 -13.98 8.83
CA VAL A 199 -2.65 -14.01 7.53
C VAL A 199 -2.10 -15.13 6.65
N LEU A 200 -0.78 -15.22 6.50
CA LEU A 200 -0.15 -16.27 5.70
C LEU A 200 -0.44 -17.68 6.25
N ALA A 201 -0.33 -17.89 7.56
CA ALA A 201 -0.63 -19.15 8.21
C ALA A 201 -2.06 -19.62 7.92
N ALA A 202 -3.03 -18.71 7.98
CA ALA A 202 -4.44 -19.01 7.72
C ALA A 202 -4.67 -19.51 6.27
N HIS A 203 -4.00 -18.92 5.27
CA HIS A 203 -4.19 -19.26 3.86
C HIS A 203 -3.27 -20.37 3.36
N LEU A 204 -2.09 -20.53 3.94
CA LEU A 204 -1.15 -21.60 3.61
C LEU A 204 -1.45 -22.89 4.39
N GLN A 205 -2.25 -22.81 5.45
CA GLN A 205 -2.59 -23.92 6.35
C GLN A 205 -1.33 -24.59 6.97
N CYS A 206 -0.38 -23.75 7.35
CA CYS A 206 0.85 -24.18 8.01
C CYS A 206 1.27 -23.14 9.06
N GLU A 207 2.18 -23.51 9.94
CA GLU A 207 2.81 -22.57 10.85
C GLU A 207 3.72 -21.62 10.07
N VAL A 208 3.67 -20.32 10.40
CA VAL A 208 4.50 -19.25 9.81
C VAL A 208 5.17 -18.47 10.94
N PRO A 209 6.34 -18.90 11.40
CA PRO A 209 7.09 -18.19 12.43
C PRO A 209 7.59 -16.83 11.94
N VAL A 210 7.77 -15.90 12.91
CA VAL A 210 8.40 -14.59 12.69
C VAL A 210 9.83 -14.66 13.22
N ILE A 211 10.80 -14.19 12.42
CA ILE A 211 12.21 -14.24 12.77
C ILE A 211 12.94 -12.96 12.31
N GLY A 212 13.93 -12.53 13.08
CA GLY A 212 14.85 -11.47 12.67
C GLY A 212 15.84 -11.95 11.61
N HIS A 213 16.21 -11.09 10.67
CA HIS A 213 17.17 -11.45 9.62
C HIS A 213 18.49 -11.99 10.17
N ARG A 214 18.94 -11.56 11.36
CA ARG A 214 20.18 -12.02 12.01
C ARG A 214 20.11 -13.45 12.53
N ASP A 215 18.91 -13.95 12.81
CA ASP A 215 18.71 -15.28 13.40
C ASP A 215 18.38 -16.34 12.33
N LEU A 216 18.16 -15.92 11.08
CA LEU A 216 17.75 -16.80 10.00
C LEU A 216 18.74 -17.92 9.72
N TRP A 217 20.04 -17.66 9.91
CA TRP A 217 21.09 -18.66 9.72
C TRP A 217 20.86 -19.91 10.57
N HIS A 218 20.46 -19.75 11.81
CA HIS A 218 20.17 -20.87 12.72
C HIS A 218 19.00 -21.72 12.21
N GLU A 219 17.97 -21.09 11.65
CA GLU A 219 16.83 -21.81 11.09
C GLU A 219 17.19 -22.57 9.81
N VAL A 220 18.00 -21.96 8.94
CA VAL A 220 18.49 -22.62 7.72
C VAL A 220 19.30 -23.86 8.06
N GLU A 221 20.16 -23.85 9.09
CA GLU A 221 20.91 -25.01 9.56
C GLU A 221 19.99 -26.10 10.13
N ARG A 222 18.92 -25.70 10.83
CA ARG A 222 17.95 -26.61 11.43
C ARG A 222 17.07 -27.30 10.39
N VAL A 223 16.59 -26.58 9.38
CA VAL A 223 15.60 -27.06 8.40
C VAL A 223 16.21 -27.98 7.33
N ARG A 224 17.44 -27.75 6.90
CA ARG A 224 18.20 -28.53 5.88
C ARG A 224 17.60 -28.66 4.48
N THR A 225 16.27 -28.59 4.34
CA THR A 225 15.55 -28.74 3.05
C THR A 225 15.39 -27.45 2.28
N GLY A 226 15.92 -26.34 2.78
CA GLY A 226 15.64 -25.01 2.31
C GLY A 226 14.35 -24.46 2.92
N LEU A 227 14.19 -23.16 2.88
CA LEU A 227 13.01 -22.46 3.40
C LEU A 227 12.59 -21.32 2.47
N LEU A 228 11.34 -20.88 2.59
CA LEU A 228 10.79 -19.70 1.94
C LEU A 228 10.68 -18.58 2.97
N THR A 229 11.10 -17.39 2.60
CA THR A 229 10.94 -16.20 3.45
C THR A 229 9.91 -15.27 2.85
N TYR A 230 9.22 -14.53 3.70
CA TYR A 230 8.38 -13.38 3.32
C TYR A 230 8.94 -12.15 4.01
N GLU A 231 9.62 -11.32 3.24
CA GLU A 231 10.42 -10.20 3.74
C GLU A 231 9.56 -8.97 4.02
N LEU A 232 9.75 -8.36 5.19
CA LEU A 232 9.15 -7.08 5.55
C LEU A 232 10.17 -5.93 5.50
N PHE A 233 11.46 -6.24 5.56
CA PHE A 233 12.53 -5.25 5.42
C PHE A 233 12.60 -4.72 3.98
N THR A 234 13.18 -3.52 3.84
CA THR A 234 13.28 -2.79 2.57
C THR A 234 14.72 -2.77 2.04
N LEU A 235 14.91 -2.34 0.79
CA LEU A 235 16.24 -2.09 0.22
C LEU A 235 17.05 -1.10 1.09
N ARG A 236 16.39 -0.09 1.67
CA ARG A 236 17.05 0.87 2.56
C ARG A 236 17.55 0.26 3.85
N ASP A 237 16.88 -0.74 4.38
CA ASP A 237 17.34 -1.47 5.56
C ASP A 237 18.60 -2.26 5.21
N THR A 238 18.60 -2.92 4.05
CA THR A 238 19.77 -3.70 3.60
C THR A 238 21.01 -2.85 3.34
N LEU A 239 20.85 -1.62 2.90
CA LEU A 239 21.97 -0.68 2.69
C LEU A 239 22.61 -0.18 4.00
N ARG A 240 21.94 -0.36 5.13
CA ARG A 240 22.42 0.10 6.46
C ARG A 240 23.15 -0.99 7.25
N ASP A 241 22.93 -2.25 6.92
CA ASP A 241 23.47 -3.38 7.69
C ASP A 241 24.16 -4.40 6.80
N PRO A 242 25.49 -4.56 6.88
CA PRO A 242 26.24 -5.53 6.08
C PRO A 242 25.82 -6.99 6.28
N VAL A 243 25.15 -7.34 7.39
CA VAL A 243 24.67 -8.69 7.67
C VAL A 243 23.66 -9.18 6.62
N TYR A 244 23.02 -8.27 5.89
CA TYR A 244 22.15 -8.66 4.78
C TYR A 244 22.89 -9.35 3.62
N TYR A 245 24.19 -9.16 3.46
CA TYR A 245 24.96 -9.93 2.48
C TYR A 245 24.99 -11.44 2.81
N ASP A 246 25.10 -11.81 4.09
CA ASP A 246 25.05 -13.22 4.54
C ASP A 246 23.66 -13.82 4.22
N TYR A 247 22.59 -13.03 4.40
CA TYR A 247 21.24 -13.43 4.00
C TYR A 247 21.13 -13.68 2.49
N PHE A 248 21.69 -12.80 1.66
CA PHE A 248 21.65 -12.96 0.21
C PHE A 248 22.56 -14.12 -0.27
N GLU A 249 23.65 -14.44 0.41
CA GLU A 249 24.42 -15.67 0.13
C GLU A 249 23.57 -16.94 0.34
N LEU A 250 22.72 -16.97 1.36
CA LEU A 250 21.76 -18.07 1.56
C LEU A 250 20.75 -18.14 0.41
N CYS A 251 20.29 -17.00 -0.10
CA CYS A 251 19.41 -16.96 -1.26
C CYS A 251 20.11 -17.45 -2.54
N GLN A 252 21.32 -16.98 -2.82
CA GLN A 252 22.10 -17.38 -3.99
C GLN A 252 22.48 -18.87 -3.97
N SER A 253 22.72 -19.43 -2.78
CA SER A 253 22.98 -20.87 -2.61
C SER A 253 21.72 -21.76 -2.77
N GLY A 254 20.54 -21.16 -2.93
CA GLY A 254 19.25 -21.86 -3.03
C GLY A 254 18.75 -22.43 -1.70
N ARG A 255 19.39 -22.11 -0.58
CA ARG A 255 18.94 -22.52 0.77
C ARG A 255 17.75 -21.70 1.27
N VAL A 256 17.62 -20.49 0.77
CA VAL A 256 16.49 -19.58 1.04
C VAL A 256 15.86 -19.15 -0.28
N LEU A 257 14.58 -19.40 -0.41
CA LEU A 257 13.75 -18.84 -1.48
C LEU A 257 13.16 -17.54 -0.97
N ARG A 258 13.43 -16.46 -1.66
CA ARG A 258 12.90 -15.14 -1.30
C ARG A 258 11.48 -14.97 -1.79
N GLY A 259 10.57 -14.58 -0.91
CA GLY A 259 9.15 -14.41 -1.21
C GLY A 259 8.81 -13.02 -1.74
N VAL A 260 9.52 -11.96 -1.28
CA VAL A 260 9.28 -10.57 -1.73
C VAL A 260 10.49 -10.02 -2.44
N ASP A 261 10.29 -9.36 -3.58
CA ASP A 261 11.36 -8.77 -4.37
C ASP A 261 11.87 -7.47 -3.71
N LEU A 262 13.19 -7.35 -3.57
CA LEU A 262 13.83 -6.19 -2.93
C LEU A 262 13.65 -4.89 -3.73
N ARG A 263 13.38 -4.97 -5.05
CA ARG A 263 13.08 -3.80 -5.90
C ARG A 263 11.80 -3.05 -5.50
N CYS A 264 10.96 -3.65 -4.66
CA CYS A 264 9.75 -3.03 -4.13
C CYS A 264 9.99 -1.61 -3.62
N ASP A 265 11.10 -1.38 -2.90
CA ASP A 265 11.42 -0.08 -2.30
C ASP A 265 11.66 1.02 -3.35
N LEU A 266 12.20 0.67 -4.53
CA LEU A 266 12.36 1.60 -5.64
C LEU A 266 11.00 1.97 -6.25
N PHE A 267 10.14 0.98 -6.47
CA PHE A 267 8.83 1.18 -7.11
C PHE A 267 7.81 1.91 -6.22
N MET A 268 8.04 2.00 -4.91
CA MET A 268 7.17 2.79 -4.02
C MET A 268 7.54 4.28 -3.94
N SER A 269 8.63 4.72 -4.56
CA SER A 269 8.97 6.15 -4.63
C SER A 269 7.85 6.94 -5.33
N LYS A 270 7.44 8.07 -4.73
CA LYS A 270 6.41 8.95 -5.32
C LYS A 270 6.86 9.55 -6.67
N ALA A 271 8.17 9.52 -6.96
CA ALA A 271 8.74 9.91 -8.25
C ALA A 271 8.29 8.99 -9.40
N ILE A 272 7.84 7.76 -9.10
CA ILE A 272 7.33 6.81 -10.10
C ILE A 272 6.21 7.41 -10.95
N PHE A 273 5.30 8.20 -10.36
CA PHE A 273 4.22 8.83 -11.11
C PHE A 273 4.73 9.88 -12.11
N ALA A 274 5.78 10.62 -11.74
CA ALA A 274 6.44 11.54 -12.67
C ALA A 274 7.14 10.79 -13.81
N LEU A 275 7.74 9.62 -13.54
CA LEU A 275 8.36 8.77 -14.56
C LEU A 275 7.32 8.16 -15.50
N LEU A 276 6.14 7.75 -15.01
CA LEU A 276 5.04 7.32 -15.87
C LEU A 276 4.61 8.43 -16.84
N HIS A 277 4.43 9.67 -16.37
CA HIS A 277 4.13 10.81 -17.24
C HIS A 277 5.23 11.08 -18.25
N ARG A 278 6.51 10.99 -17.85
CA ARG A 278 7.66 11.12 -18.75
C ARG A 278 7.65 10.05 -19.86
N ALA A 279 7.31 8.80 -19.51
CA ALA A 279 7.19 7.72 -20.50
C ALA A 279 6.03 7.97 -21.49
N VAL A 280 4.89 8.48 -20.99
CA VAL A 280 3.75 8.90 -21.83
C VAL A 280 4.12 10.04 -22.77
N GLU A 281 4.82 11.07 -22.29
CA GLU A 281 5.28 12.21 -23.09
C GLU A 281 6.26 11.78 -24.21
N ARG A 282 7.08 10.77 -23.93
CA ARG A 282 8.00 10.17 -24.89
C ARG A 282 7.36 9.12 -25.81
N GLN A 283 6.05 8.85 -25.65
CA GLN A 283 5.30 7.86 -26.43
C GLN A 283 5.91 6.44 -26.36
N LEU A 284 6.39 6.05 -25.17
CA LEU A 284 7.02 4.74 -24.94
C LEU A 284 6.02 3.63 -24.61
N PHE A 285 4.75 3.97 -24.42
CA PHE A 285 3.64 3.05 -24.22
C PHE A 285 2.63 3.18 -25.36
N ASP A 286 1.80 2.16 -25.55
CA ASP A 286 0.69 2.23 -26.50
C ASP A 286 -0.37 3.27 -26.10
N ALA A 287 -1.26 3.60 -27.02
CA ALA A 287 -2.26 4.65 -26.83
C ALA A 287 -3.27 4.32 -25.70
N GLU A 288 -3.61 3.03 -25.54
CA GLU A 288 -4.54 2.58 -24.49
C GLU A 288 -3.92 2.77 -23.11
N LEU A 289 -2.71 2.27 -22.88
CA LEU A 289 -1.99 2.44 -21.61
C LEU A 289 -1.70 3.90 -21.30
N CYS A 290 -1.35 4.71 -22.31
CA CYS A 290 -1.20 6.16 -22.16
C CYS A 290 -2.51 6.82 -21.67
N SER A 291 -3.67 6.38 -22.16
CA SER A 291 -4.98 6.86 -21.73
C SER A 291 -5.26 6.45 -20.28
N VAL A 292 -4.99 5.21 -19.91
CA VAL A 292 -5.13 4.71 -18.53
C VAL A 292 -4.25 5.50 -17.57
N ILE A 293 -2.97 5.72 -17.90
CA ILE A 293 -2.05 6.51 -17.07
C ILE A 293 -2.63 7.92 -16.82
N ARG A 294 -3.05 8.61 -17.88
CA ARG A 294 -3.59 9.98 -17.76
C ARG A 294 -4.89 10.04 -16.97
N SER A 295 -5.71 9.00 -16.99
CA SER A 295 -7.01 8.97 -16.27
C SER A 295 -6.87 8.66 -14.79
N VAL A 296 -5.91 7.79 -14.42
CA VAL A 296 -5.75 7.30 -13.05
C VAL A 296 -4.67 8.06 -12.28
N ILE A 297 -3.56 8.40 -12.94
CA ILE A 297 -2.41 9.07 -12.31
C ILE A 297 -2.55 10.58 -12.45
N PRO A 298 -2.70 11.34 -11.35
CA PRO A 298 -2.78 12.79 -11.43
C PRO A 298 -1.48 13.37 -11.99
N PRO A 299 -1.51 14.51 -12.69
CA PRO A 299 -0.30 15.19 -13.14
C PRO A 299 0.70 15.30 -12.01
N THR A 300 1.88 14.74 -12.21
CA THR A 300 2.95 14.66 -11.19
C THR A 300 4.27 14.99 -11.85
N TYR A 301 5.05 15.87 -11.24
CA TYR A 301 6.32 16.36 -11.76
C TYR A 301 7.43 16.18 -10.73
N LEU A 302 8.62 15.77 -11.17
CA LEU A 302 9.82 15.88 -10.37
C LEU A 302 10.14 17.36 -10.16
N LEU A 303 10.28 17.78 -8.92
CA LEU A 303 10.64 19.16 -8.59
C LEU A 303 12.15 19.31 -8.59
N ASN A 304 12.63 20.23 -9.38
CA ASN A 304 14.04 20.57 -9.56
C ASN A 304 14.18 22.03 -10.05
N PRO A 305 15.38 22.60 -10.15
CA PRO A 305 15.56 24.00 -10.58
C PRO A 305 14.93 24.32 -11.95
N SER A 306 14.90 23.37 -12.86
CA SER A 306 14.33 23.59 -14.20
C SER A 306 12.80 23.60 -14.23
N SER A 307 12.13 22.91 -13.30
CA SER A 307 10.69 22.86 -13.17
C SER A 307 10.11 23.91 -12.19
N LEU A 308 10.99 24.62 -11.45
CA LEU A 308 10.58 25.53 -10.37
C LEU A 308 9.65 26.66 -10.86
N ALA A 309 10.02 27.36 -11.94
CA ALA A 309 9.20 28.46 -12.47
C ALA A 309 7.80 27.99 -12.86
N HIS A 310 7.68 26.78 -13.42
CA HIS A 310 6.40 26.18 -13.74
C HIS A 310 5.60 25.85 -12.45
N ALA A 311 6.26 25.28 -11.46
CA ALA A 311 5.64 24.99 -10.15
C ALA A 311 5.12 26.26 -9.47
N GLN A 312 5.91 27.34 -9.48
CA GLN A 312 5.56 28.63 -8.88
C GLN A 312 4.39 29.34 -9.56
N SER A 313 4.17 29.11 -10.87
CA SER A 313 3.06 29.68 -11.63
C SER A 313 1.71 29.01 -11.36
N ARG A 314 1.67 27.93 -10.61
CA ARG A 314 0.47 27.13 -10.33
C ARG A 314 -0.29 27.63 -9.10
N ASN A 315 -1.63 27.53 -9.15
CA ASN A 315 -2.46 27.79 -7.98
C ASN A 315 -2.15 26.74 -6.89
N ARG A 316 -1.52 27.15 -5.79
CA ARG A 316 -1.11 26.26 -4.70
C ARG A 316 -2.23 25.37 -4.14
N ALA A 317 -3.47 25.84 -4.16
CA ALA A 317 -4.61 25.08 -3.62
C ALA A 317 -4.88 23.77 -4.39
N GLU A 318 -4.38 23.66 -5.63
CA GLU A 318 -4.54 22.49 -6.48
C GLU A 318 -3.31 21.57 -6.46
N TRP A 319 -2.33 21.79 -5.55
CA TRP A 319 -1.09 21.05 -5.56
C TRP A 319 -0.70 20.52 -4.18
N VAL A 320 -0.05 19.37 -4.20
CA VAL A 320 0.54 18.73 -3.03
C VAL A 320 2.03 18.50 -3.32
N LEU A 321 2.89 19.03 -2.49
CA LEU A 321 4.33 18.74 -2.48
C LEU A 321 4.56 17.49 -1.64
N LYS A 322 5.33 16.53 -2.16
CA LYS A 322 5.63 15.28 -1.46
C LYS A 322 7.12 14.97 -1.56
N GLN A 323 7.75 14.58 -0.46
CA GLN A 323 9.06 13.95 -0.50
C GLN A 323 8.94 12.61 -1.24
N ALA A 324 9.82 12.36 -2.22
CA ALA A 324 9.74 11.17 -3.09
C ALA A 324 9.78 9.87 -2.28
N ASN A 325 10.58 9.82 -1.24
CA ASN A 325 10.85 8.63 -0.43
C ASN A 325 10.33 8.74 1.01
N GLY A 326 9.35 9.63 1.29
CA GLY A 326 8.70 9.77 2.60
C GLY A 326 7.66 8.67 2.85
N TYR A 327 7.48 8.30 4.13
CA TYR A 327 6.52 7.28 4.58
C TYR A 327 5.49 7.85 5.55
N GLY A 328 4.33 7.18 5.62
CA GLY A 328 3.33 7.43 6.65
C GLY A 328 2.75 8.84 6.66
N GLY A 329 2.72 9.52 5.52
CA GLY A 329 2.27 10.91 5.40
C GLY A 329 3.31 11.95 5.86
N THR A 330 4.52 11.52 6.26
CA THR A 330 5.63 12.43 6.53
C THR A 330 6.14 13.01 5.21
N GLY A 331 6.43 14.33 5.19
CA GLY A 331 6.91 15.01 3.99
C GLY A 331 5.81 15.22 2.93
N VAL A 332 4.55 15.25 3.33
CA VAL A 332 3.39 15.62 2.50
C VAL A 332 2.92 17.00 2.94
N PHE A 333 2.91 17.95 2.02
CA PHE A 333 2.55 19.35 2.25
C PHE A 333 1.42 19.71 1.29
N CYS A 334 0.25 19.99 1.84
CA CYS A 334 -0.95 20.35 1.07
C CYS A 334 -0.95 21.85 0.82
N GLY A 335 -0.89 22.28 -0.44
CA GLY A 335 -0.73 23.69 -0.77
C GLY A 335 -1.83 24.59 -0.25
N TRP A 336 -3.03 24.07 -0.02
CA TRP A 336 -4.16 24.82 0.56
C TRP A 336 -4.02 25.13 2.07
N GLU A 337 -3.07 24.47 2.76
CA GLU A 337 -2.80 24.68 4.18
C GLU A 337 -1.74 25.77 4.44
N TRP A 338 -1.11 26.30 3.38
CA TRP A 338 -0.01 27.26 3.44
C TRP A 338 -0.45 28.64 2.91
N SER A 339 0.15 29.71 3.39
CA SER A 339 0.05 31.03 2.72
C SER A 339 0.85 31.00 1.40
N GLU A 340 0.60 31.98 0.52
CA GLU A 340 1.29 32.06 -0.78
C GLU A 340 2.81 32.14 -0.61
N ASN A 341 3.29 33.00 0.28
CA ASN A 341 4.73 33.19 0.50
C ASN A 341 5.40 31.94 1.07
N GLU A 342 4.79 31.33 2.11
CA GLU A 342 5.34 30.10 2.70
C GLU A 342 5.38 28.97 1.69
N TRP A 343 4.37 28.85 0.83
CA TRP A 343 4.34 27.85 -0.24
C TRP A 343 5.45 28.08 -1.27
N GLN A 344 5.67 29.33 -1.69
CA GLN A 344 6.74 29.68 -2.63
C GLN A 344 8.14 29.37 -2.04
N ASP A 345 8.33 29.67 -0.76
CA ASP A 345 9.57 29.34 -0.04
C ASP A 345 9.79 27.82 0.05
N LEU A 346 8.72 27.07 0.37
CA LEU A 346 8.73 25.62 0.48
C LEU A 346 9.08 24.95 -0.86
N ILE A 347 8.45 25.35 -1.96
CA ILE A 347 8.74 24.81 -3.31
C ILE A 347 10.17 25.18 -3.73
N SER A 348 10.59 26.41 -3.43
CA SER A 348 11.95 26.85 -3.74
C SER A 348 13.01 26.03 -3.00
N GLU A 349 12.78 25.70 -1.73
CA GLU A 349 13.66 24.83 -0.95
C GLU A 349 13.67 23.40 -1.50
N ALA A 350 12.48 22.86 -1.82
CA ALA A 350 12.30 21.50 -2.35
C ALA A 350 12.90 21.31 -3.75
N ALA A 351 13.07 22.38 -4.53
CA ALA A 351 13.67 22.33 -5.86
C ALA A 351 15.21 22.33 -5.86
N LYS A 352 15.85 22.58 -4.70
CA LYS A 352 17.31 22.58 -4.59
C LYS A 352 17.85 21.15 -4.66
N PRO A 353 18.94 20.90 -5.43
CA PRO A 353 19.56 19.57 -5.49
C PRO A 353 19.97 19.02 -4.12
N ASP A 354 20.53 19.89 -3.26
CA ASP A 354 20.98 19.56 -1.90
C ASP A 354 20.01 20.10 -0.83
N GLY A 355 18.74 20.26 -1.17
CA GLY A 355 17.71 20.77 -0.28
C GLY A 355 17.45 19.81 0.89
N LYS A 356 17.05 20.37 2.05
CA LYS A 356 16.78 19.60 3.28
C LYS A 356 15.67 18.55 3.13
N LEU A 357 14.81 18.74 2.15
CA LEU A 357 13.69 17.83 1.87
C LEU A 357 14.08 16.64 0.99
N GLY A 358 15.31 16.64 0.43
CA GLY A 358 15.71 15.66 -0.56
C GLY A 358 14.88 15.79 -1.84
N GLN A 359 14.83 14.72 -2.63
CA GLN A 359 14.02 14.72 -3.85
C GLN A 359 12.54 14.83 -3.55
N CYS A 360 11.86 15.72 -4.25
CA CYS A 360 10.44 15.99 -4.11
C CYS A 360 9.70 15.88 -5.44
N VAL A 361 8.41 15.61 -5.35
CA VAL A 361 7.46 15.69 -6.45
C VAL A 361 6.37 16.72 -6.14
N LEU A 362 5.90 17.38 -7.17
CA LEU A 362 4.71 18.21 -7.13
C LEU A 362 3.59 17.46 -7.85
N GLN A 363 2.54 17.11 -7.13
CA GLN A 363 1.41 16.31 -7.62
C GLN A 363 0.12 17.15 -7.58
N HIS A 364 -0.67 17.07 -8.66
CA HIS A 364 -1.98 17.70 -8.69
C HIS A 364 -2.90 17.06 -7.63
N ARG A 365 -3.68 17.90 -6.95
CA ARG A 365 -4.61 17.46 -5.92
C ARG A 365 -5.65 16.50 -6.48
N VAL A 366 -5.86 15.40 -5.79
CA VAL A 366 -6.92 14.43 -6.04
C VAL A 366 -8.10 14.74 -5.13
N HIS A 367 -9.30 14.77 -5.69
CA HIS A 367 -10.54 15.01 -4.95
C HIS A 367 -11.35 13.70 -4.89
N GLY A 368 -11.66 13.25 -3.67
CA GLY A 368 -12.61 12.17 -3.43
C GLY A 368 -14.05 12.71 -3.34
N GLU A 369 -15.02 11.83 -3.46
CA GLU A 369 -16.39 12.09 -3.04
C GLU A 369 -16.54 11.79 -1.56
N ASP A 370 -17.42 12.53 -0.89
CA ASP A 370 -17.70 12.32 0.52
C ASP A 370 -18.50 11.03 0.72
N TRP A 371 -18.18 10.32 1.76
CA TRP A 371 -18.81 9.09 2.19
C TRP A 371 -19.18 9.17 3.66
N GLU A 372 -20.43 8.87 3.97
CA GLU A 372 -20.91 8.82 5.36
C GLU A 372 -20.53 7.47 5.97
N SER A 373 -19.90 7.50 7.14
CA SER A 373 -19.45 6.31 7.86
C SER A 373 -19.89 6.36 9.32
N THR A 374 -20.28 5.19 9.83
CA THR A 374 -20.36 4.96 11.28
C THR A 374 -19.08 4.26 11.73
N THR A 375 -18.42 4.80 12.73
CA THR A 375 -17.13 4.32 13.22
C THR A 375 -17.16 4.04 14.70
N LEU A 376 -16.70 2.84 15.08
CA LEU A 376 -16.44 2.46 16.46
C LEU A 376 -15.06 2.94 16.87
N MET A 377 -15.00 3.82 17.86
CA MET A 377 -13.77 4.38 18.39
C MET A 377 -13.08 3.39 19.36
N PRO A 378 -11.77 3.58 19.64
CA PRO A 378 -11.03 2.75 20.59
C PRO A 378 -11.61 2.71 22.02
N ASP A 379 -12.26 3.77 22.46
CA ASP A 379 -12.91 3.89 23.78
C ASP A 379 -14.31 3.26 23.85
N GLY A 380 -14.79 2.68 22.73
CA GLY A 380 -16.12 2.08 22.62
C GLY A 380 -17.21 3.07 22.19
N THR A 381 -16.91 4.35 22.02
CA THR A 381 -17.89 5.32 21.51
C THR A 381 -18.12 5.13 20.01
N TRP A 382 -19.30 5.51 19.56
CA TRP A 382 -19.70 5.50 18.14
C TRP A 382 -19.81 6.92 17.64
N ILE A 383 -19.26 7.14 16.45
CA ILE A 383 -19.37 8.43 15.79
C ILE A 383 -19.84 8.26 14.35
N GLU A 384 -20.71 9.15 13.91
CA GLU A 384 -21.02 9.33 12.51
C GLU A 384 -20.19 10.48 11.96
N HIS A 385 -19.54 10.26 10.83
CA HIS A 385 -18.73 11.28 10.19
C HIS A 385 -18.73 11.11 8.68
N GLY A 386 -18.58 12.20 7.95
CA GLY A 386 -18.47 12.24 6.50
C GLY A 386 -17.12 12.73 6.04
N GLY A 387 -16.78 12.41 4.81
CA GLY A 387 -15.57 12.85 4.17
C GLY A 387 -15.07 11.87 3.10
N PRO A 388 -13.99 12.20 2.39
CA PRO A 388 -13.46 11.33 1.36
C PRO A 388 -12.84 10.05 1.94
N GLN A 389 -13.13 8.93 1.29
CA GLN A 389 -12.50 7.64 1.57
C GLN A 389 -11.20 7.49 0.79
N VAL A 390 -10.17 7.00 1.46
CA VAL A 390 -8.95 6.48 0.81
C VAL A 390 -9.10 4.98 0.66
N LEU A 391 -9.07 4.52 -0.58
CA LEU A 391 -9.13 3.11 -0.93
C LEU A 391 -7.71 2.58 -1.13
N GLY A 392 -7.25 1.66 -0.28
CA GLY A 392 -5.97 0.96 -0.44
C GLY A 392 -6.16 -0.30 -1.27
N ALA A 393 -6.08 -0.18 -2.60
CA ALA A 393 -6.35 -1.25 -3.55
C ALA A 393 -5.12 -2.14 -3.76
N PHE A 394 -5.23 -3.44 -3.49
CA PHE A 394 -4.11 -4.39 -3.61
C PHE A 394 -4.05 -5.01 -5.00
N VAL A 395 -2.82 -5.09 -5.53
CA VAL A 395 -2.52 -5.77 -6.79
C VAL A 395 -1.37 -6.77 -6.55
N ILE A 396 -1.64 -8.05 -6.79
CA ILE A 396 -0.69 -9.15 -6.67
C ILE A 396 -0.59 -9.84 -8.03
N ASN A 397 0.61 -10.07 -8.53
CA ASN A 397 0.86 -10.67 -9.85
C ASN A 397 0.04 -9.99 -10.98
N GLY A 398 -0.14 -8.66 -10.88
CA GLY A 398 -0.89 -7.86 -11.86
C GLY A 398 -2.41 -8.02 -11.80
N GLY A 399 -2.95 -8.73 -10.81
CA GLY A 399 -4.38 -8.88 -10.54
C GLY A 399 -4.84 -8.06 -9.33
N PHE A 400 -5.96 -7.34 -9.44
CA PHE A 400 -6.63 -6.73 -8.29
C PHE A 400 -7.15 -7.84 -7.37
N CYS A 401 -6.86 -7.75 -6.07
CA CYS A 401 -7.22 -8.78 -5.11
C CYS A 401 -7.91 -8.24 -3.84
N GLY A 402 -8.41 -7.03 -3.90
CA GLY A 402 -9.18 -6.44 -2.80
C GLY A 402 -8.72 -5.04 -2.42
N ALA A 403 -9.43 -4.45 -1.49
CA ALA A 403 -9.05 -3.15 -0.96
C ALA A 403 -9.48 -2.98 0.50
N ASN A 404 -8.62 -2.33 1.29
CA ASN A 404 -9.00 -1.74 2.55
C ASN A 404 -9.44 -0.29 2.33
N THR A 405 -10.18 0.26 3.29
CA THR A 405 -10.58 1.67 3.28
C THR A 405 -10.07 2.39 4.52
N ARG A 406 -9.85 3.69 4.37
CA ARG A 406 -9.45 4.57 5.47
C ARG A 406 -10.16 5.91 5.30
N GLN A 407 -10.62 6.49 6.42
CA GLN A 407 -11.26 7.80 6.42
C GLN A 407 -10.79 8.60 7.62
N ALA A 408 -10.52 9.90 7.43
CA ALA A 408 -10.18 10.77 8.53
C ALA A 408 -11.41 10.98 9.42
N VAL A 409 -11.23 10.76 10.72
CA VAL A 409 -12.30 10.95 11.71
C VAL A 409 -12.47 12.42 12.08
N ASP A 410 -11.38 13.18 12.01
CA ASP A 410 -11.30 14.60 12.37
C ASP A 410 -11.42 15.57 11.17
N GLY A 411 -11.68 15.04 9.96
CA GLY A 411 -11.71 15.83 8.73
C GLY A 411 -10.33 16.30 8.24
N GLY A 412 -9.24 15.74 8.76
CA GLY A 412 -7.88 16.09 8.36
C GLY A 412 -7.59 15.81 6.88
N ALA A 413 -6.73 16.62 6.26
CA ALA A 413 -6.39 16.51 4.84
C ALA A 413 -5.56 15.24 4.52
N VAL A 414 -4.80 14.72 5.48
CA VAL A 414 -3.96 13.52 5.33
C VAL A 414 -4.59 12.34 6.06
N VAL A 415 -5.14 11.40 5.30
CA VAL A 415 -5.80 10.20 5.83
C VAL A 415 -4.76 9.10 6.05
N ASN A 416 -4.41 8.86 7.31
CA ASN A 416 -3.47 7.80 7.69
C ASN A 416 -3.86 7.17 9.03
N THR A 417 -3.62 5.88 9.19
CA THR A 417 -3.86 5.15 10.46
C THR A 417 -2.98 5.67 11.61
N THR A 418 -1.79 6.22 11.32
CA THR A 418 -0.95 6.90 12.34
C THR A 418 -1.58 8.19 12.85
N ARG A 419 -2.58 8.74 12.15
CA ARG A 419 -3.40 9.89 12.53
C ARG A 419 -4.82 9.48 12.91
N GLN A 420 -4.99 8.25 13.40
CA GLN A 420 -6.28 7.71 13.86
C GLN A 420 -7.37 7.65 12.76
N ALA A 421 -7.00 7.52 11.49
CA ALA A 421 -7.98 7.26 10.45
C ALA A 421 -8.71 5.93 10.74
N SER A 422 -10.03 5.92 10.57
CA SER A 422 -10.83 4.71 10.67
C SER A 422 -10.50 3.74 9.55
N VAL A 423 -10.57 2.43 9.84
CA VAL A 423 -10.26 1.36 8.89
C VAL A 423 -11.49 0.52 8.56
N GLY A 424 -11.62 0.16 7.31
CA GLY A 424 -12.69 -0.69 6.78
C GLY A 424 -12.25 -1.45 5.54
N VAL A 425 -13.20 -1.98 4.78
CA VAL A 425 -12.95 -2.69 3.52
C VAL A 425 -13.93 -2.29 2.43
N LEU A 426 -13.51 -2.53 1.19
CA LEU A 426 -14.36 -2.46 0.02
C LEU A 426 -15.21 -3.74 -0.09
N ARG A 427 -16.51 -3.57 -0.31
CA ARG A 427 -17.45 -4.62 -0.73
C ARG A 427 -18.03 -4.27 -2.08
N THR A 428 -18.54 -5.25 -2.79
CA THR A 428 -19.23 -5.03 -4.06
C THR A 428 -20.67 -5.51 -4.00
N ARG A 429 -21.49 -4.94 -4.88
CA ARG A 429 -22.84 -5.45 -5.15
C ARG A 429 -23.07 -5.59 -6.65
N LYS A 430 -23.87 -6.55 -7.06
CA LYS A 430 -24.43 -6.61 -8.41
C LYS A 430 -25.49 -5.52 -8.52
N ILE A 431 -25.32 -4.60 -9.45
CA ILE A 431 -26.32 -3.60 -9.84
C ILE A 431 -26.84 -4.02 -11.18
#